data_1009816013adff13f58c453367f174b2
#
_entry.id   1009816013adff13f58c453367f174b2
#
_cell.length_a   1.000
_cell.length_b   1.000
_cell.length_c   1.000
_cell.angle_alpha   90.00
_cell.angle_beta   90.00
_cell.angle_gamma   90.00
#
_symmetry.space_group_name_H-M   'P 1'
#
loop_
_entity.id
_entity.type
_entity.pdbx_description
1 polymer ?
#
loop_
_entity_poly.entity_id
_entity_poly.type
_entity_poly.pdbx_seq_one_letter_code
_entity_poly.pdbx_strand_id
1 'polypeptide(L)'
;MGTTLGIIGVGEIASAIVDGLCAQTARAQTAQAPTADGAAIVLSPRGAERSARLAEAYADVEVAATNQEVIDRSDLVLLAVLPQQVEEVLTELDVPAETTLVSAVAGVSVAALEALLPHRPEVVRVIPLPAVRERRGITAVHPGHAPVEALFDRLGGTVVAETEAMFSTLSATTATMSAHFAYLETITEWLIAQGWGRTDAEAVVRGQFVGLGTTLADTDTPIADLVAAHETPGGLNAQVRSEWMDEGNRQRLSVALDAVLARVTGAPRP
;
A
#
# COMPACT_ATOMS: atom_id res chain seq x y z
N MET A 1 27.11 -0.18 7.13
CA MET A 1 26.10 -0.77 8.05
C MET A 1 24.78 -0.70 7.32
N GLY A 2 23.99 -1.80 7.30
CA GLY A 2 22.67 -1.79 6.67
C GLY A 2 21.70 -0.93 7.50
N THR A 3 20.72 -0.31 6.85
CA THR A 3 19.66 0.49 7.49
C THR A 3 18.75 -0.43 8.31
N THR A 4 18.54 -0.15 9.59
CA THR A 4 17.60 -0.88 10.45
C THR A 4 16.19 -0.28 10.32
N LEU A 5 15.20 -1.12 10.07
CA LEU A 5 13.80 -0.75 9.99
C LEU A 5 13.05 -1.12 11.26
N GLY A 6 12.61 -0.12 12.03
CA GLY A 6 11.65 -0.31 13.12
C GLY A 6 10.22 -0.28 12.62
N ILE A 7 9.32 -1.05 13.23
CA ILE A 7 7.90 -1.04 12.89
C ILE A 7 7.05 -0.93 14.16
N ILE A 8 6.30 0.16 14.27
CA ILE A 8 5.33 0.40 15.34
C ILE A 8 3.92 0.21 14.77
N GLY A 9 3.21 -0.78 15.30
CA GLY A 9 1.90 -1.20 14.78
C GLY A 9 2.02 -2.33 13.76
N VAL A 10 2.07 -3.57 14.24
CA VAL A 10 2.20 -4.77 13.38
C VAL A 10 0.82 -5.25 12.95
N GLY A 11 0.20 -4.48 12.04
CA GLY A 11 -1.06 -4.81 11.37
C GLY A 11 -0.84 -5.58 10.06
N GLU A 12 -1.89 -5.62 9.23
CA GLU A 12 -1.85 -6.33 7.93
C GLU A 12 -0.82 -5.72 6.98
N ILE A 13 -0.79 -4.38 6.86
CA ILE A 13 0.14 -3.72 5.94
C ILE A 13 1.59 -3.85 6.41
N ALA A 14 1.85 -3.74 7.71
CA ALA A 14 3.18 -3.95 8.28
C ALA A 14 3.66 -5.39 8.05
N SER A 15 2.79 -6.38 8.26
CA SER A 15 3.10 -7.79 7.96
C SER A 15 3.40 -7.99 6.47
N ALA A 16 2.64 -7.36 5.57
CA ALA A 16 2.87 -7.44 4.13
C ALA A 16 4.24 -6.86 3.73
N ILE A 17 4.65 -5.74 4.34
CA ILE A 17 5.97 -5.13 4.12
C ILE A 17 7.08 -6.07 4.58
N VAL A 18 6.99 -6.62 5.80
CA VAL A 18 7.98 -7.58 6.33
C VAL A 18 8.07 -8.82 5.44
N ASP A 19 6.92 -9.44 5.12
CA ASP A 19 6.86 -10.61 4.23
C ASP A 19 7.54 -10.30 2.87
N GLY A 20 7.27 -9.13 2.27
CA GLY A 20 7.85 -8.70 1.00
C GLY A 20 9.37 -8.48 1.07
N LEU A 21 9.86 -7.83 2.13
CA LEU A 21 11.29 -7.59 2.34
C LEU A 21 12.06 -8.89 2.58
N CYS A 22 11.53 -9.77 3.44
CA CYS A 22 12.20 -10.98 3.86
C CYS A 22 12.12 -12.12 2.82
N ALA A 23 11.07 -12.17 1.98
CA ALA A 23 10.97 -13.17 0.90
C ALA A 23 12.13 -13.10 -0.11
N GLN A 24 12.80 -11.97 -0.23
CA GLN A 24 14.00 -11.81 -1.05
C GLN A 24 15.20 -12.53 -0.42
N THR A 25 15.38 -12.40 0.89
CA THR A 25 16.49 -13.02 1.63
C THR A 25 16.39 -14.54 1.58
N ALA A 26 15.20 -15.12 1.76
CA ALA A 26 14.98 -16.55 1.70
C ALA A 26 15.28 -17.18 0.32
N ARG A 27 14.98 -16.47 -0.78
CA ARG A 27 15.32 -16.92 -2.15
C ARG A 27 16.82 -16.79 -2.48
N ALA A 28 17.48 -15.77 -1.93
CA ALA A 28 18.91 -15.56 -2.15
C ALA A 28 19.78 -16.58 -1.37
N GLN A 29 19.31 -17.07 -0.22
CA GLN A 29 20.01 -18.13 0.54
C GLN A 29 20.03 -19.48 -0.18
N THR A 30 19.11 -19.72 -1.12
CA THR A 30 19.12 -20.91 -1.98
C THR A 30 20.00 -20.76 -3.23
N ALA A 31 20.40 -19.53 -3.58
CA ALA A 31 21.30 -19.22 -4.69
C ALA A 31 22.56 -18.58 -4.10
N GLN A 32 23.55 -19.37 -3.75
CA GLN A 32 24.92 -19.05 -3.28
C GLN A 32 25.50 -17.63 -3.58
N ALA A 33 24.73 -16.57 -3.37
CA ALA A 33 25.20 -15.19 -3.46
C ALA A 33 25.10 -14.53 -2.07
N PRO A 34 26.18 -13.91 -1.54
CA PRO A 34 26.09 -13.16 -0.29
C PRO A 34 25.19 -11.94 -0.53
N THR A 35 24.01 -11.92 0.08
CA THR A 35 23.18 -10.72 0.14
C THR A 35 23.78 -9.76 1.17
N ALA A 36 24.71 -8.90 0.73
CA ALA A 36 24.96 -7.67 1.40
C ALA A 36 23.69 -6.81 1.28
N ASP A 37 23.05 -6.53 2.40
CA ASP A 37 21.96 -5.60 2.70
C ASP A 37 20.67 -6.23 3.25
N GLY A 38 20.78 -7.23 4.13
CA GLY A 38 19.70 -7.61 5.04
C GLY A 38 19.50 -6.47 6.06
N ALA A 39 18.52 -5.59 5.83
CA ALA A 39 18.12 -4.65 6.85
C ALA A 39 17.53 -5.44 8.03
N ALA A 40 18.08 -5.27 9.22
CA ALA A 40 17.48 -5.80 10.44
C ALA A 40 16.10 -5.16 10.64
N ILE A 41 15.10 -5.95 10.98
CA ILE A 41 13.74 -5.46 11.22
C ILE A 41 13.41 -5.64 12.70
N VAL A 42 13.02 -4.56 13.37
CA VAL A 42 12.66 -4.53 14.79
C VAL A 42 11.17 -4.22 14.91
N LEU A 43 10.41 -5.15 15.46
CA LEU A 43 8.94 -5.06 15.56
C LEU A 43 8.49 -4.61 16.95
N SER A 44 7.43 -3.82 16.98
CA SER A 44 6.68 -3.49 18.19
C SER A 44 6.11 -4.75 18.86
N PRO A 45 6.08 -4.82 20.21
CA PRO A 45 5.46 -5.92 20.94
C PRO A 45 3.92 -5.91 20.86
N ARG A 46 3.31 -4.79 20.48
CA ARG A 46 1.85 -4.71 20.23
C ARG A 46 1.50 -5.48 18.96
N GLY A 47 0.43 -6.30 19.03
CA GLY A 47 0.13 -7.27 17.97
C GLY A 47 0.94 -8.56 18.13
N ALA A 48 1.14 -8.98 19.37
CA ALA A 48 2.07 -10.03 19.80
C ALA A 48 2.05 -11.30 18.92
N GLU A 49 0.88 -11.77 18.51
CA GLU A 49 0.73 -12.96 17.66
C GLU A 49 1.40 -12.74 16.28
N ARG A 50 1.15 -11.59 15.65
CA ARG A 50 1.74 -11.29 14.33
C ARG A 50 3.24 -11.02 14.43
N SER A 51 3.67 -10.27 15.43
CA SER A 51 5.09 -9.97 15.64
C SER A 51 5.88 -11.26 15.92
N ALA A 52 5.36 -12.15 16.78
CA ALA A 52 5.97 -13.44 17.05
C ALA A 52 6.04 -14.35 15.81
N ARG A 53 4.94 -14.43 15.02
CA ARG A 53 4.93 -15.19 13.76
C ARG A 53 5.99 -14.70 12.78
N LEU A 54 6.17 -13.39 12.66
CA LEU A 54 7.16 -12.82 11.75
C LEU A 54 8.59 -13.09 12.22
N ALA A 55 8.86 -12.94 13.52
CA ALA A 55 10.16 -13.24 14.10
C ALA A 55 10.50 -14.74 14.05
N GLU A 56 9.51 -15.63 14.15
CA GLU A 56 9.70 -17.07 13.95
C GLU A 56 10.00 -17.42 12.48
N ALA A 57 9.36 -16.71 11.55
CA ALA A 57 9.48 -16.97 10.12
C ALA A 57 10.79 -16.44 9.50
N TYR A 58 11.36 -15.39 10.05
CA TYR A 58 12.49 -14.67 9.45
C TYR A 58 13.62 -14.37 10.45
N ALA A 59 14.82 -14.83 10.16
CA ALA A 59 15.98 -14.71 11.05
C ALA A 59 16.43 -13.27 11.31
N ASP A 60 16.16 -12.35 10.37
CA ASP A 60 16.53 -10.93 10.46
C ASP A 60 15.43 -10.06 11.10
N VAL A 61 14.41 -10.69 11.71
CA VAL A 61 13.27 -10.02 12.34
C VAL A 61 13.26 -10.31 13.84
N GLU A 62 13.26 -9.26 14.65
CA GLU A 62 13.23 -9.33 16.11
C GLU A 62 12.00 -8.59 16.65
N VAL A 63 11.54 -8.99 17.83
CA VAL A 63 10.47 -8.28 18.56
C VAL A 63 11.12 -7.57 19.77
N ALA A 64 10.97 -6.24 19.80
CA ALA A 64 11.43 -5.42 20.92
C ALA A 64 10.52 -5.59 22.16
N ALA A 65 11.03 -5.26 23.33
CA ALA A 65 10.25 -5.28 24.57
C ALA A 65 9.28 -4.08 24.66
N THR A 66 9.64 -2.93 24.04
CA THR A 66 8.84 -1.69 24.05
C THR A 66 8.88 -1.00 22.68
N ASN A 67 7.96 -0.06 22.45
CA ASN A 67 8.01 0.80 21.26
C ASN A 67 9.22 1.74 21.28
N GLN A 68 9.69 2.17 22.47
CA GLN A 68 10.89 2.98 22.58
C GLN A 68 12.13 2.20 22.12
N GLU A 69 12.25 0.93 22.51
CA GLU A 69 13.35 0.08 22.04
C GLU A 69 13.33 -0.08 20.51
N VAL A 70 12.14 -0.09 19.86
CA VAL A 70 12.05 -0.08 18.40
C VAL A 70 12.72 1.17 17.83
N ILE A 71 12.45 2.35 18.42
CA ILE A 71 13.03 3.62 17.98
C ILE A 71 14.55 3.64 18.20
N ASP A 72 14.99 3.28 19.40
CA ASP A 72 16.39 3.34 19.81
C ASP A 72 17.32 2.46 18.95
N ARG A 73 16.74 1.46 18.28
CA ARG A 73 17.47 0.49 17.45
C ARG A 73 17.30 0.71 15.95
N SER A 74 16.63 1.77 15.52
CA SER A 74 16.21 1.91 14.12
C SER A 74 16.59 3.24 13.50
N ASP A 75 17.03 3.20 12.24
CA ASP A 75 17.31 4.39 11.43
C ASP A 75 16.01 4.93 10.77
N LEU A 76 15.14 4.01 10.32
CA LEU A 76 13.82 4.28 9.78
C LEU A 76 12.76 3.63 10.69
N VAL A 77 11.76 4.38 11.09
CA VAL A 77 10.65 3.86 11.92
C VAL A 77 9.33 3.97 11.17
N LEU A 78 8.77 2.84 10.76
CA LEU A 78 7.45 2.77 10.15
C LEU A 78 6.36 2.81 11.22
N LEU A 79 5.55 3.87 11.20
CA LEU A 79 4.35 4.00 12.02
C LEU A 79 3.14 3.50 11.21
N ALA A 80 2.56 2.37 11.63
CA ALA A 80 1.43 1.71 10.96
C ALA A 80 0.30 1.38 11.94
N VAL A 81 -0.04 2.32 12.80
CA VAL A 81 -1.14 2.27 13.76
C VAL A 81 -2.42 2.86 13.18
N LEU A 82 -3.56 2.69 13.88
CA LEU A 82 -4.79 3.37 13.50
C LEU A 82 -4.67 4.89 13.70
N PRO A 83 -5.32 5.73 12.88
CA PRO A 83 -5.24 7.20 13.00
C PRO A 83 -5.55 7.72 14.41
N GLN A 84 -6.51 7.09 15.10
CA GLN A 84 -6.92 7.47 16.46
C GLN A 84 -5.88 7.16 17.55
N GLN A 85 -4.88 6.35 17.24
CA GLN A 85 -3.82 5.94 18.16
C GLN A 85 -2.53 6.76 18.01
N VAL A 86 -2.43 7.59 16.97
CA VAL A 86 -1.20 8.31 16.62
C VAL A 86 -0.73 9.20 17.75
N GLU A 87 -1.62 10.04 18.28
CA GLU A 87 -1.29 10.97 19.35
C GLU A 87 -0.85 10.23 20.62
N GLU A 88 -1.61 9.23 21.07
CA GLU A 88 -1.26 8.39 22.21
C GLU A 88 0.11 7.74 22.05
N VAL A 89 0.36 7.14 20.87
CA VAL A 89 1.61 6.41 20.62
C VAL A 89 2.81 7.36 20.54
N LEU A 90 2.70 8.48 19.80
CA LEU A 90 3.85 9.37 19.59
C LEU A 90 4.19 10.22 20.82
N THR A 91 3.21 10.57 21.65
CA THR A 91 3.47 11.34 22.87
C THR A 91 4.17 10.54 23.98
N GLU A 92 4.12 9.21 23.91
CA GLU A 92 4.82 8.32 24.83
C GLU A 92 6.27 8.00 24.39
N LEU A 93 6.68 8.49 23.20
CA LEU A 93 7.94 8.10 22.57
C LEU A 93 8.88 9.30 22.42
N ASP A 94 10.15 9.03 22.65
CA ASP A 94 11.24 9.94 22.37
C ASP A 94 11.85 9.56 21.01
N VAL A 95 11.50 10.32 19.95
CA VAL A 95 11.98 10.08 18.59
C VAL A 95 13.12 11.06 18.29
N PRO A 96 14.36 10.58 18.20
CA PRO A 96 15.52 11.43 17.94
C PRO A 96 15.46 12.12 16.58
N ALA A 97 16.15 13.27 16.45
CA ALA A 97 16.16 14.05 15.20
C ALA A 97 16.82 13.30 14.02
N GLU A 98 17.73 12.37 14.31
CA GLU A 98 18.42 11.54 13.33
C GLU A 98 17.60 10.35 12.81
N THR A 99 16.50 10.02 13.48
CA THR A 99 15.57 8.96 13.04
C THR A 99 14.60 9.51 11.99
N THR A 100 14.34 8.78 10.92
CA THR A 100 13.29 9.13 9.98
C THR A 100 11.98 8.43 10.36
N LEU A 101 10.92 9.19 10.66
CA LEU A 101 9.56 8.65 10.89
C LEU A 101 8.84 8.47 9.57
N VAL A 102 8.57 7.22 9.21
CA VAL A 102 7.82 6.83 7.99
C VAL A 102 6.38 6.51 8.39
N SER A 103 5.43 7.36 8.03
CA SER A 103 4.03 7.17 8.42
C SER A 103 3.19 6.54 7.31
N ALA A 104 2.65 5.35 7.58
CA ALA A 104 1.63 4.71 6.74
C ALA A 104 0.20 4.99 7.26
N VAL A 105 0.04 5.99 8.13
CA VAL A 105 -1.25 6.33 8.73
C VAL A 105 -2.09 7.20 7.78
N ALA A 106 -3.30 6.75 7.51
CA ALA A 106 -4.23 7.48 6.65
C ALA A 106 -4.76 8.75 7.34
N GLY A 107 -4.85 9.86 6.58
CA GLY A 107 -5.53 11.08 7.02
C GLY A 107 -4.78 11.92 8.08
N VAL A 108 -3.51 11.59 8.40
CA VAL A 108 -2.67 12.40 9.30
C VAL A 108 -1.58 13.08 8.48
N SER A 109 -1.54 14.41 8.49
CA SER A 109 -0.60 15.20 7.70
C SER A 109 0.82 15.17 8.27
N VAL A 110 1.81 15.54 7.44
CA VAL A 110 3.21 15.73 7.90
C VAL A 110 3.22 16.74 9.05
N ALA A 111 2.59 17.90 8.88
CA ALA A 111 2.55 18.94 9.91
C ALA A 111 1.91 18.48 11.23
N ALA A 112 0.87 17.63 11.17
CA ALA A 112 0.24 17.07 12.36
C ALA A 112 1.15 16.09 13.09
N LEU A 113 1.94 15.29 12.36
CA LEU A 113 2.92 14.37 12.94
C LEU A 113 4.09 15.16 13.56
N GLU A 114 4.63 16.14 12.85
CA GLU A 114 5.72 16.99 13.35
C GLU A 114 5.35 17.75 14.63
N ALA A 115 4.09 18.15 14.77
CA ALA A 115 3.61 18.83 15.98
C ALA A 115 3.63 17.94 17.23
N LEU A 116 3.66 16.62 17.09
CA LEU A 116 3.75 15.64 18.17
C LEU A 116 5.20 15.25 18.50
N LEU A 117 6.19 15.70 17.70
CA LEU A 117 7.59 15.26 17.76
C LEU A 117 8.51 16.41 18.20
N PRO A 118 8.91 16.46 19.49
CA PRO A 118 9.68 17.58 20.03
C PRO A 118 11.05 17.78 19.38
N HIS A 119 11.71 16.70 18.95
CA HIS A 119 13.04 16.74 18.34
C HIS A 119 13.02 16.95 16.82
N ARG A 120 11.82 17.06 16.21
CA ARG A 120 11.61 17.32 14.76
C ARG A 120 12.42 16.38 13.85
N PRO A 121 12.27 15.07 13.98
CA PRO A 121 12.82 14.13 13.02
C PRO A 121 12.25 14.39 11.62
N GLU A 122 12.91 13.87 10.58
CA GLU A 122 12.30 13.86 9.26
C GLU A 122 11.05 12.98 9.25
N VAL A 123 9.94 13.51 8.68
CA VAL A 123 8.67 12.80 8.58
C VAL A 123 8.34 12.55 7.11
N VAL A 124 8.16 11.29 6.75
CA VAL A 124 7.81 10.86 5.40
C VAL A 124 6.51 10.07 5.45
N ARG A 125 5.54 10.43 4.63
CA ARG A 125 4.29 9.70 4.50
C ARG A 125 4.36 8.71 3.36
N VAL A 126 3.76 7.52 3.55
CA VAL A 126 3.70 6.48 2.52
C VAL A 126 2.30 5.89 2.42
N ILE A 127 1.92 5.45 1.22
CA ILE A 127 0.69 4.67 0.98
C ILE A 127 1.10 3.35 0.35
N PRO A 128 1.55 2.37 1.14
CA PRO A 128 1.75 1.01 0.67
C PRO A 128 0.41 0.31 0.52
N LEU A 129 0.32 -0.57 -0.47
CA LEU A 129 -0.85 -1.42 -0.70
C LEU A 129 -0.50 -2.88 -0.37
N PRO A 130 -1.48 -3.77 -0.09
CA PRO A 130 -1.22 -5.17 0.27
C PRO A 130 -0.33 -5.93 -0.70
N ALA A 131 -0.31 -5.55 -1.98
CA ALA A 131 0.52 -6.16 -3.02
C ALA A 131 2.05 -6.01 -2.80
N VAL A 132 2.49 -5.16 -1.84
CA VAL A 132 3.90 -5.09 -1.40
C VAL A 132 4.42 -6.44 -0.87
N ARG A 133 3.52 -7.31 -0.37
CA ARG A 133 3.86 -8.68 0.05
C ARG A 133 4.45 -9.49 -1.10
N GLU A 134 3.90 -9.35 -2.27
CA GLU A 134 4.35 -10.00 -3.50
C GLU A 134 5.38 -9.15 -4.27
N ARG A 135 5.81 -8.03 -3.68
CA ARG A 135 6.68 -7.02 -4.31
C ARG A 135 6.09 -6.54 -5.63
N ARG A 136 4.85 -6.13 -5.57
CA ARG A 136 4.07 -5.59 -6.68
C ARG A 136 3.34 -4.32 -6.26
N GLY A 137 2.99 -3.52 -7.24
CA GLY A 137 2.32 -2.26 -7.02
C GLY A 137 3.29 -1.12 -6.71
N ILE A 138 2.75 0.06 -6.63
CA ILE A 138 3.50 1.30 -6.42
C ILE A 138 3.13 1.87 -5.07
N THR A 139 4.15 2.24 -4.27
CA THR A 139 3.96 2.96 -3.01
C THR A 139 4.12 4.45 -3.25
N ALA A 140 3.12 5.24 -2.87
CA ALA A 140 3.25 6.69 -2.86
C ALA A 140 4.11 7.15 -1.69
N VAL A 141 4.97 8.14 -1.93
CA VAL A 141 5.89 8.71 -0.93
C VAL A 141 5.75 10.24 -0.93
N HIS A 142 5.70 10.88 0.26
CA HIS A 142 5.69 12.33 0.41
C HIS A 142 6.23 12.77 1.79
N PRO A 143 7.14 13.75 1.85
CA PRO A 143 7.97 14.23 0.74
C PRO A 143 8.90 13.15 0.20
N GLY A 144 9.55 13.39 -0.94
CA GLY A 144 10.57 12.49 -1.48
C GLY A 144 11.70 12.32 -0.49
N HIS A 145 12.14 11.07 -0.27
CA HIS A 145 13.21 10.72 0.68
C HIS A 145 13.91 9.45 0.20
N ALA A 146 15.13 9.60 -0.30
CA ALA A 146 15.84 8.54 -0.99
C ALA A 146 15.96 7.20 -0.23
N PRO A 147 16.26 7.15 1.08
CA PRO A 147 16.25 5.88 1.83
C PRO A 147 14.88 5.20 1.90
N VAL A 148 13.78 5.97 2.01
CA VAL A 148 12.41 5.44 2.03
C VAL A 148 12.00 4.93 0.64
N GLU A 149 12.33 5.68 -0.41
CA GLU A 149 12.11 5.26 -1.80
C GLU A 149 12.86 3.95 -2.09
N ALA A 150 14.15 3.87 -1.75
CA ALA A 150 14.93 2.65 -1.92
C ALA A 150 14.36 1.44 -1.16
N LEU A 151 13.77 1.65 0.02
CA LEU A 151 13.09 0.61 0.79
C LEU A 151 11.86 0.08 0.02
N PHE A 152 10.99 0.98 -0.46
CA PHE A 152 9.74 0.60 -1.14
C PHE A 152 9.96 0.17 -2.60
N ASP A 153 11.01 0.60 -3.27
CA ASP A 153 11.40 0.10 -4.60
C ASP A 153 11.68 -1.42 -4.58
N ARG A 154 12.21 -1.92 -3.46
CA ARG A 154 12.37 -3.37 -3.25
C ARG A 154 11.03 -4.11 -3.14
N LEU A 155 9.95 -3.38 -2.88
CA LEU A 155 8.59 -3.90 -2.68
C LEU A 155 7.66 -3.70 -3.89
N GLY A 156 8.21 -3.23 -5.02
CA GLY A 156 7.46 -3.08 -6.27
C GLY A 156 7.75 -1.78 -7.00
N GLY A 157 7.95 -0.69 -6.29
CA GLY A 157 8.28 0.61 -6.84
C GLY A 157 7.69 1.76 -6.03
N THR A 158 8.12 2.97 -6.35
CA THR A 158 7.65 4.19 -5.69
C THR A 158 7.16 5.24 -6.69
N VAL A 159 6.32 6.13 -6.21
CA VAL A 159 6.00 7.40 -6.85
C VAL A 159 6.04 8.50 -5.81
N VAL A 160 6.81 9.55 -6.10
CA VAL A 160 6.91 10.71 -5.21
C VAL A 160 5.79 11.70 -5.55
N ALA A 161 4.97 12.02 -4.54
CA ALA A 161 4.03 13.13 -4.64
C ALA A 161 4.76 14.42 -4.23
N GLU A 162 4.85 15.39 -5.14
CA GLU A 162 5.57 16.65 -4.88
C GLU A 162 4.93 17.47 -3.75
N THR A 163 3.61 17.36 -3.59
CA THR A 163 2.87 18.09 -2.56
C THR A 163 1.98 17.14 -1.75
N GLU A 164 1.66 17.51 -0.51
CA GLU A 164 0.74 16.76 0.32
C GLU A 164 -0.68 16.71 -0.27
N ALA A 165 -1.08 17.72 -1.04
CA ALA A 165 -2.34 17.70 -1.77
C ALA A 165 -2.35 16.60 -2.85
N MET A 166 -1.27 16.45 -3.63
CA MET A 166 -1.13 15.33 -4.58
C MET A 166 -1.13 13.98 -3.86
N PHE A 167 -0.40 13.86 -2.75
CA PHE A 167 -0.40 12.64 -1.94
C PHE A 167 -1.81 12.26 -1.45
N SER A 168 -2.61 13.25 -1.06
CA SER A 168 -3.99 13.02 -0.62
C SER A 168 -4.89 12.51 -1.75
N THR A 169 -4.66 12.93 -3.01
CA THR A 169 -5.40 12.38 -4.17
C THR A 169 -5.10 10.89 -4.38
N LEU A 170 -3.85 10.46 -4.17
CA LEU A 170 -3.49 9.04 -4.22
C LEU A 170 -4.19 8.23 -3.12
N SER A 171 -4.35 8.81 -1.91
CA SER A 171 -5.16 8.18 -0.86
C SER A 171 -6.61 7.97 -1.31
N ALA A 172 -7.20 8.92 -2.04
CA ALA A 172 -8.57 8.77 -2.55
C ALA A 172 -8.69 7.62 -3.58
N THR A 173 -7.68 7.45 -4.46
CA THR A 173 -7.72 6.38 -5.47
C THR A 173 -7.71 4.98 -4.86
N THR A 174 -7.10 4.79 -3.67
CA THR A 174 -7.10 3.48 -3.00
C THR A 174 -8.50 3.01 -2.60
N ALA A 175 -9.46 3.93 -2.45
CA ALA A 175 -10.86 3.60 -2.15
C ALA A 175 -11.58 2.89 -3.30
N THR A 176 -11.00 2.82 -4.49
CA THR A 176 -11.59 2.11 -5.65
C THR A 176 -11.45 0.59 -5.58
N MET A 177 -10.61 0.06 -4.67
CA MET A 177 -10.33 -1.39 -4.62
C MET A 177 -11.58 -2.23 -4.34
N SER A 178 -12.38 -1.85 -3.35
CA SER A 178 -13.63 -2.57 -3.04
C SER A 178 -14.67 -2.40 -4.15
N ALA A 179 -14.72 -1.25 -4.82
CA ALA A 179 -15.58 -1.02 -5.97
C ALA A 179 -15.20 -1.93 -7.15
N HIS A 180 -13.90 -2.19 -7.35
CA HIS A 180 -13.45 -3.17 -8.33
C HIS A 180 -13.94 -4.59 -8.01
N PHE A 181 -13.82 -5.03 -6.75
CA PHE A 181 -14.35 -6.34 -6.36
C PHE A 181 -15.87 -6.43 -6.49
N ALA A 182 -16.60 -5.36 -6.14
CA ALA A 182 -18.06 -5.32 -6.34
C ALA A 182 -18.47 -5.39 -7.84
N TYR A 183 -17.66 -4.79 -8.72
CA TYR A 183 -17.81 -4.96 -10.16
C TYR A 183 -17.67 -6.43 -10.59
N LEU A 184 -16.64 -7.13 -10.11
CA LEU A 184 -16.42 -8.55 -10.39
C LEU A 184 -17.57 -9.42 -9.83
N GLU A 185 -18.03 -9.12 -8.62
CA GLU A 185 -19.18 -9.77 -8.00
C GLU A 185 -20.45 -9.60 -8.85
N THR A 186 -20.70 -8.40 -9.37
CA THR A 186 -21.85 -8.13 -10.25
C THR A 186 -21.81 -9.00 -11.50
N ILE A 187 -20.65 -9.17 -12.13
CA ILE A 187 -20.49 -10.06 -13.30
C ILE A 187 -20.74 -11.53 -12.89
N THR A 188 -20.23 -11.93 -11.73
CA THR A 188 -20.41 -13.28 -11.20
C THR A 188 -21.90 -13.59 -10.96
N GLU A 189 -22.62 -12.69 -10.29
CA GLU A 189 -24.07 -12.85 -10.04
C GLU A 189 -24.88 -12.88 -11.35
N TRP A 190 -24.47 -12.09 -12.36
CA TRP A 190 -25.09 -12.15 -13.67
C TRP A 190 -24.91 -13.53 -14.32
N LEU A 191 -23.72 -14.13 -14.26
CA LEU A 191 -23.47 -15.50 -14.77
C LEU A 191 -24.34 -16.53 -14.04
N ILE A 192 -24.46 -16.42 -12.72
CA ILE A 192 -25.32 -17.31 -11.93
C ILE A 192 -26.78 -17.19 -12.37
N ALA A 193 -27.26 -15.98 -12.62
CA ALA A 193 -28.60 -15.76 -13.15
C ALA A 193 -28.82 -16.34 -14.56
N GLN A 194 -27.72 -16.56 -15.33
CA GLN A 194 -27.76 -17.26 -16.62
C GLN A 194 -27.64 -18.80 -16.48
N GLY A 195 -27.63 -19.33 -15.26
CA GLY A 195 -27.60 -20.77 -14.99
C GLY A 195 -26.25 -21.39 -14.67
N TRP A 196 -25.19 -20.58 -14.51
CA TRP A 196 -23.88 -21.09 -14.10
C TRP A 196 -23.86 -21.45 -12.61
N GLY A 197 -23.13 -22.50 -12.25
CA GLY A 197 -22.79 -22.76 -10.86
C GLY A 197 -21.86 -21.68 -10.30
N ARG A 198 -22.01 -21.30 -9.01
CA ARG A 198 -21.21 -20.25 -8.38
C ARG A 198 -19.70 -20.49 -8.53
N THR A 199 -19.22 -21.71 -8.27
CA THR A 199 -17.80 -22.06 -8.36
C THR A 199 -17.22 -21.79 -9.74
N ASP A 200 -17.94 -22.19 -10.80
CA ASP A 200 -17.50 -22.01 -12.18
C ASP A 200 -17.57 -20.53 -12.60
N ALA A 201 -18.63 -19.83 -12.21
CA ALA A 201 -18.79 -18.40 -12.47
C ALA A 201 -17.64 -17.58 -11.84
N GLU A 202 -17.31 -17.82 -10.57
CA GLU A 202 -16.18 -17.19 -9.90
C GLU A 202 -14.84 -17.54 -10.56
N ALA A 203 -14.62 -18.80 -10.96
CA ALA A 203 -13.38 -19.22 -11.62
C ALA A 203 -13.20 -18.50 -12.97
N VAL A 204 -14.25 -18.39 -13.77
CA VAL A 204 -14.23 -17.69 -15.06
C VAL A 204 -13.92 -16.21 -14.87
N VAL A 205 -14.63 -15.50 -13.97
CA VAL A 205 -14.42 -14.08 -13.72
C VAL A 205 -13.00 -13.82 -13.22
N ARG A 206 -12.52 -14.59 -12.22
CA ARG A 206 -11.14 -14.47 -11.72
C ARG A 206 -10.11 -14.67 -12.84
N GLY A 207 -10.27 -15.70 -13.67
CA GLY A 207 -9.35 -15.98 -14.77
C GLY A 207 -9.26 -14.84 -15.78
N GLN A 208 -10.39 -14.24 -16.15
CA GLN A 208 -10.44 -13.11 -17.07
C GLN A 208 -9.66 -11.89 -16.53
N PHE A 209 -9.89 -11.52 -15.27
CA PHE A 209 -9.30 -10.31 -14.70
C PHE A 209 -7.85 -10.49 -14.20
N VAL A 210 -7.45 -11.70 -13.81
CA VAL A 210 -6.03 -12.02 -13.58
C VAL A 210 -5.22 -11.88 -14.87
N GLY A 211 -5.80 -12.26 -16.03
CA GLY A 211 -5.17 -12.05 -17.33
C GLY A 211 -4.93 -10.56 -17.63
N LEU A 212 -5.89 -9.68 -17.32
CA LEU A 212 -5.71 -8.24 -17.47
C LEU A 212 -4.60 -7.68 -16.58
N GLY A 213 -4.39 -8.24 -15.39
CA GLY A 213 -3.29 -7.85 -14.50
C GLY A 213 -1.91 -8.02 -15.14
N THR A 214 -1.73 -9.01 -16.02
CA THR A 214 -0.49 -9.19 -16.79
C THR A 214 -0.29 -8.05 -17.80
N THR A 215 -1.35 -7.62 -18.46
CA THR A 215 -1.31 -6.50 -19.40
C THR A 215 -1.01 -5.18 -18.67
N LEU A 216 -1.58 -4.98 -17.48
CA LEU A 216 -1.30 -3.80 -16.64
C LEU A 216 0.14 -3.75 -16.12
N ALA A 217 0.86 -4.86 -16.11
CA ALA A 217 2.28 -4.89 -15.71
C ALA A 217 3.21 -4.29 -16.79
N ASP A 218 2.75 -4.13 -18.02
CA ASP A 218 3.43 -3.37 -19.07
C ASP A 218 3.20 -1.87 -18.81
N THR A 219 4.24 -1.20 -18.31
CA THR A 219 4.18 0.22 -17.94
C THR A 219 4.38 1.17 -19.13
N ASP A 220 4.79 0.67 -20.29
CA ASP A 220 5.10 1.47 -21.47
C ASP A 220 3.84 1.79 -22.29
N THR A 221 2.79 0.96 -22.12
CA THR A 221 1.53 1.15 -22.85
C THR A 221 0.56 2.04 -22.06
N PRO A 222 0.17 3.22 -22.58
CA PRO A 222 -0.83 4.07 -21.93
C PRO A 222 -2.16 3.34 -21.69
N ILE A 223 -2.82 3.62 -20.57
CA ILE A 223 -4.12 2.99 -20.21
C ILE A 223 -5.18 3.19 -21.30
N ALA A 224 -5.18 4.36 -21.98
CA ALA A 224 -6.10 4.62 -23.08
C ALA A 224 -5.88 3.66 -24.27
N ASP A 225 -4.63 3.29 -24.54
CA ASP A 225 -4.29 2.37 -25.63
C ASP A 225 -4.65 0.93 -25.24
N LEU A 226 -4.58 0.55 -23.97
CA LEU A 226 -5.09 -0.72 -23.48
C LEU A 226 -6.60 -0.86 -23.72
N VAL A 227 -7.37 0.21 -23.50
CA VAL A 227 -8.80 0.22 -23.82
C VAL A 227 -9.02 -0.03 -25.32
N ALA A 228 -8.31 0.73 -26.19
CA ALA A 228 -8.44 0.60 -27.63
C ALA A 228 -8.03 -0.78 -28.14
N ALA A 229 -6.96 -1.36 -27.58
CA ALA A 229 -6.47 -2.69 -27.96
C ALA A 229 -7.46 -3.83 -27.63
N HIS A 230 -8.33 -3.62 -26.65
CA HIS A 230 -9.37 -4.59 -26.27
C HIS A 230 -10.68 -4.40 -27.02
N GLU A 231 -10.80 -3.41 -27.91
CA GLU A 231 -12.01 -3.10 -28.65
C GLU A 231 -11.83 -3.37 -30.15
N THR A 232 -12.78 -4.08 -30.72
CA THR A 232 -12.95 -4.15 -32.18
C THR A 232 -14.18 -3.33 -32.57
N PRO A 233 -14.22 -2.69 -33.76
CA PRO A 233 -15.39 -1.96 -34.21
C PRO A 233 -16.67 -2.81 -34.15
N GLY A 234 -17.67 -2.37 -33.36
CA GLY A 234 -18.91 -3.13 -33.11
C GLY A 234 -18.75 -4.37 -32.24
N GLY A 235 -17.62 -4.52 -31.56
CA GLY A 235 -17.32 -5.66 -30.68
C GLY A 235 -18.04 -5.57 -29.32
N LEU A 236 -18.10 -6.70 -28.62
CA LEU A 236 -18.80 -6.83 -27.32
C LEU A 236 -18.18 -5.93 -26.23
N ASN A 237 -16.87 -5.79 -26.20
CA ASN A 237 -16.19 -4.91 -25.24
C ASN A 237 -16.58 -3.44 -25.44
N ALA A 238 -16.60 -2.98 -26.70
CA ALA A 238 -17.02 -1.63 -27.02
C ALA A 238 -18.49 -1.37 -26.64
N GLN A 239 -19.38 -2.37 -26.82
CA GLN A 239 -20.78 -2.28 -26.42
C GLN A 239 -20.90 -2.08 -24.91
N VAL A 240 -20.35 -2.99 -24.10
CA VAL A 240 -20.46 -2.90 -22.63
C VAL A 240 -19.85 -1.60 -22.13
N ARG A 241 -18.69 -1.19 -22.65
CA ARG A 241 -18.05 0.07 -22.24
C ARG A 241 -18.95 1.28 -22.57
N SER A 242 -19.53 1.34 -23.76
CA SER A 242 -20.36 2.50 -24.15
C SER A 242 -21.69 2.57 -23.40
N GLU A 243 -22.26 1.43 -23.02
CA GLU A 243 -23.53 1.36 -22.31
C GLU A 243 -23.38 1.54 -20.80
N TRP A 244 -22.26 1.06 -20.21
CA TRP A 244 -22.06 1.10 -18.76
C TRP A 244 -21.04 2.14 -18.30
N MET A 245 -19.86 2.24 -18.93
CA MET A 245 -18.85 3.25 -18.60
C MET A 245 -19.04 4.50 -19.51
N ASP A 246 -20.27 4.97 -19.60
CA ASP A 246 -20.64 6.20 -20.28
C ASP A 246 -20.13 7.45 -19.55
N GLU A 247 -20.35 8.63 -20.11
CA GLU A 247 -19.94 9.89 -19.50
C GLU A 247 -20.59 10.10 -18.12
N GLY A 248 -21.85 9.69 -17.96
CA GLY A 248 -22.55 9.80 -16.68
C GLY A 248 -21.92 8.94 -15.57
N ASN A 249 -21.49 7.72 -15.90
CA ASN A 249 -20.80 6.85 -14.93
C ASN A 249 -19.38 7.33 -14.61
N ARG A 250 -18.66 7.87 -15.59
CA ARG A 250 -17.36 8.50 -15.35
C ARG A 250 -17.47 9.69 -14.40
N GLN A 251 -18.47 10.55 -14.64
CA GLN A 251 -18.73 11.69 -13.76
C GLN A 251 -19.11 11.25 -12.34
N ARG A 252 -19.93 10.20 -12.18
CA ARG A 252 -20.25 9.64 -10.85
C ARG A 252 -19.01 9.11 -10.11
N LEU A 253 -18.10 8.47 -10.82
CA LEU A 253 -16.83 8.01 -10.22
C LEU A 253 -15.97 9.23 -9.76
N SER A 254 -15.82 10.25 -10.61
CA SER A 254 -15.08 11.46 -10.25
C SER A 254 -15.67 12.13 -9.00
N VAL A 255 -16.99 12.30 -8.94
CA VAL A 255 -17.69 12.87 -7.77
C VAL A 255 -17.46 12.02 -6.51
N ALA A 256 -17.46 10.69 -6.64
CA ALA A 256 -17.18 9.81 -5.51
C ALA A 256 -15.73 9.94 -5.02
N LEU A 257 -14.76 10.08 -5.93
CA LEU A 257 -13.35 10.33 -5.59
C LEU A 257 -13.17 11.68 -4.91
N ASP A 258 -13.83 12.74 -5.40
CA ASP A 258 -13.81 14.08 -4.79
C ASP A 258 -14.39 14.04 -3.37
N ALA A 259 -15.46 13.31 -3.14
CA ALA A 259 -16.04 13.13 -1.81
C ALA A 259 -15.10 12.39 -0.84
N VAL A 260 -14.37 11.37 -1.33
CA VAL A 260 -13.32 10.69 -0.52
C VAL A 260 -12.16 11.64 -0.24
N LEU A 261 -11.71 12.40 -1.23
CA LEU A 261 -10.65 13.38 -1.06
C LEU A 261 -11.02 14.45 -0.02
N ALA A 262 -12.23 15.00 -0.09
CA ALA A 262 -12.73 15.94 0.91
C ALA A 262 -12.71 15.34 2.34
N ARG A 263 -13.09 14.07 2.49
CA ARG A 263 -13.02 13.36 3.78
C ARG A 263 -11.58 13.16 4.27
N VAL A 264 -10.64 12.82 3.38
CA VAL A 264 -9.22 12.60 3.71
C VAL A 264 -8.54 13.91 4.13
N THR A 265 -8.92 15.03 3.50
CA THR A 265 -8.31 16.35 3.75
C THR A 265 -9.05 17.14 4.83
N GLY A 266 -10.18 16.66 5.35
CA GLY A 266 -11.03 17.41 6.27
C GLY A 266 -11.75 18.59 5.62
N ALA A 267 -11.77 18.68 4.29
CA ALA A 267 -12.47 19.73 3.56
C ALA A 267 -13.99 19.50 3.57
N PRO A 268 -14.82 20.56 3.42
CA PRO A 268 -16.25 20.40 3.20
C PRO A 268 -16.50 19.51 1.97
N ARG A 269 -17.55 18.69 2.03
CA ARG A 269 -17.97 17.91 0.85
C ARG A 269 -18.42 18.87 -0.25
N PRO A 270 -18.01 18.62 -1.51
CA PRO A 270 -18.44 19.43 -2.65
C PRO A 270 -19.94 19.36 -2.90
#